data_1a4cdffa0e336ff40290a4f822ef5f53
#
_entry.id   1a4cdffa0e336ff40290a4f822ef5f53
#
_cell.length_a   1.000
_cell.length_b   1.000
_cell.length_c   1.000
_cell.angle_alpha   90.00
_cell.angle_beta   90.00
_cell.angle_gamma   90.00
#
_symmetry.space_group_name_H-M   'P 1'
#
loop_
_entity.id
_entity.type
_entity.pdbx_description
1 polymer ?
#
loop_
_entity_poly.entity_id
_entity_poly.type
_entity_poly.pdbx_seq_one_letter_code
_entity_poly.pdbx_strand_id
1 'polypeptide(L)'
;MVKSMTGFGKGEATLQNKRITVEIRSLNSKQLDLSLRLPAVYRQSEYELRNVIARTIQRGKVDVFVSVESQSVETSARINREVFREYLRQMNDTLAFAGIDADYDAILPVIMRLPDVVATESEAISEEEHAALIAAAEAAAAQLDAFRTQEGAILIADLLRRVELIEQYRDEVVPFEKARTETIRTRILDNLAKLPVEVDRNRLEQEMIFYLEKLDITEEKVRLTNHCKYFREVAAGEEGAGRKLGFIAQEMGREINTMGSKANESNIQILVVKMKDELEKIKEQVLNIL
;
A
#
# COMPACT_ATOMS: atom_id res chain seq x y z
N MET A 1 -8.22 -0.14 15.25
CA MET A 1 -8.34 0.95 14.24
C MET A 1 -7.80 0.45 12.91
N VAL A 2 -8.48 0.76 11.84
CA VAL A 2 -8.06 0.39 10.48
C VAL A 2 -6.84 1.23 10.08
N LYS A 3 -5.83 0.59 9.50
CA LYS A 3 -4.58 1.23 9.06
C LYS A 3 -4.43 1.12 7.54
N SER A 4 -3.80 2.11 6.92
CA SER A 4 -3.37 2.02 5.52
C SER A 4 -2.16 1.09 5.37
N MET A 5 -2.01 0.45 4.21
CA MET A 5 -0.81 -0.31 3.86
C MET A 5 0.34 0.57 3.40
N THR A 6 0.05 1.79 2.93
CA THR A 6 1.05 2.78 2.51
C THR A 6 1.45 3.67 3.67
N GLY A 7 2.66 4.20 3.63
CA GLY A 7 3.11 5.14 4.63
C GLY A 7 4.59 5.45 4.55
N PHE A 8 4.98 6.47 5.31
CA PHE A 8 6.34 6.96 5.46
C PHE A 8 6.63 7.26 6.93
N GLY A 9 7.84 6.94 7.37
CA GLY A 9 8.33 7.30 8.69
C GLY A 9 9.80 7.64 8.62
N LYS A 10 10.22 8.63 9.41
CA LYS A 10 11.59 9.09 9.52
C LYS A 10 11.97 9.18 10.99
N GLY A 11 13.12 8.62 11.35
CA GLY A 11 13.71 8.76 12.68
C GLY A 11 15.13 9.28 12.57
N GLU A 12 15.53 10.14 13.48
CA GLU A 12 16.86 10.73 13.54
C GLU A 12 17.46 10.55 14.91
N ALA A 13 18.76 10.22 14.94
CA ALA A 13 19.56 10.24 16.16
C ALA A 13 20.83 11.05 15.89
N THR A 14 21.15 11.96 16.82
CA THR A 14 22.33 12.80 16.70
C THR A 14 23.33 12.39 17.78
N LEU A 15 24.52 12.04 17.35
CA LEU A 15 25.72 11.84 18.16
C LEU A 15 26.63 13.05 18.03
N GLN A 16 27.68 13.16 18.85
CA GLN A 16 28.55 14.34 18.89
C GLN A 16 29.06 14.77 17.50
N ASN A 17 29.42 13.80 16.64
CA ASN A 17 30.01 14.05 15.32
C ASN A 17 29.24 13.44 14.15
N LYS A 18 28.13 12.74 14.40
CA LYS A 18 27.37 12.01 13.37
C LYS A 18 25.88 12.22 13.56
N ARG A 19 25.14 12.31 12.46
CA ARG A 19 23.68 12.24 12.43
C ARG A 19 23.28 10.98 11.68
N ILE A 20 22.55 10.11 12.35
CA ILE A 20 21.97 8.90 11.77
C ILE A 20 20.52 9.19 11.42
N THR A 21 20.15 8.96 10.18
CA THR A 21 18.77 9.10 9.71
C THR A 21 18.28 7.76 9.21
N VAL A 22 17.12 7.31 9.70
CA VAL A 22 16.44 6.10 9.23
C VAL A 22 15.13 6.51 8.58
N GLU A 23 14.97 6.19 7.31
CA GLU A 23 13.72 6.39 6.56
C GLU A 23 13.09 5.03 6.25
N ILE A 24 11.80 4.92 6.53
CA ILE A 24 11.02 3.71 6.25
C ILE A 24 9.87 4.07 5.32
N ARG A 25 9.78 3.40 4.17
CA ARG A 25 8.69 3.54 3.21
C ARG A 25 7.96 2.22 3.10
N SER A 26 6.65 2.28 3.06
CA SER A 26 5.81 1.11 2.96
C SER A 26 4.82 1.22 1.82
N LEU A 27 4.68 0.12 1.08
CA LEU A 27 3.73 -0.07 -0.01
C LEU A 27 2.88 -1.32 0.26
N ASN A 28 1.76 -1.41 -0.48
CA ASN A 28 0.88 -2.57 -0.40
C ASN A 28 1.60 -3.86 -0.84
N SER A 29 1.53 -4.89 0.00
CA SER A 29 1.97 -6.26 -0.33
C SER A 29 1.18 -7.28 0.47
N LYS A 30 1.07 -8.51 -0.05
CA LYS A 30 0.38 -9.63 0.64
C LYS A 30 1.12 -10.15 1.86
N GLN A 31 2.44 -10.03 1.88
CA GLN A 31 3.33 -10.47 2.96
C GLN A 31 4.26 -9.32 3.35
N LEU A 32 4.94 -9.46 4.50
CA LEU A 32 6.01 -8.55 4.86
C LEU A 32 7.24 -8.86 3.99
N ASP A 33 7.59 -7.91 3.14
CA ASP A 33 8.82 -7.92 2.34
C ASP A 33 9.67 -6.73 2.78
N LEU A 34 10.75 -7.02 3.52
CA LEU A 34 11.60 -6.01 4.16
C LEU A 34 12.95 -5.93 3.46
N SER A 35 13.20 -4.83 2.79
CA SER A 35 14.46 -4.48 2.14
C SER A 35 15.20 -3.41 2.96
N LEU A 36 16.42 -3.72 3.41
CA LEU A 36 17.26 -2.78 4.14
C LEU A 36 18.45 -2.34 3.28
N ARG A 37 18.65 -1.04 3.23
CA ARG A 37 19.84 -0.41 2.61
C ARG A 37 20.64 0.31 3.67
N LEU A 38 21.77 -0.28 4.03
CA LEU A 38 22.64 0.15 5.11
C LEU A 38 24.02 0.51 4.57
N PRO A 39 24.69 1.54 5.09
CA PRO A 39 26.12 1.70 4.95
C PRO A 39 26.88 0.46 5.45
N ALA A 40 28.03 0.15 4.83
CA ALA A 40 28.79 -1.06 5.13
C ALA A 40 29.13 -1.22 6.62
N VAL A 41 29.35 -0.11 7.30
CA VAL A 41 29.67 -0.06 8.74
C VAL A 41 28.58 -0.70 9.62
N TYR A 42 27.28 -0.55 9.22
CA TYR A 42 26.14 -1.02 10.01
C TYR A 42 25.64 -2.43 9.62
N ARG A 43 26.33 -3.16 8.75
CA ARG A 43 25.90 -4.50 8.32
C ARG A 43 25.73 -5.49 9.49
N GLN A 44 26.52 -5.34 10.54
CA GLN A 44 26.41 -6.19 11.74
C GLN A 44 25.07 -5.99 12.47
N SER A 45 24.47 -4.79 12.38
CA SER A 45 23.20 -4.46 13.02
C SER A 45 21.97 -4.81 12.16
N GLU A 46 22.15 -5.34 10.93
CA GLU A 46 21.05 -5.61 10.01
C GLU A 46 19.98 -6.54 10.60
N TYR A 47 20.41 -7.61 11.27
CA TYR A 47 19.50 -8.59 11.85
C TYR A 47 18.61 -7.96 12.94
N GLU A 48 19.20 -7.14 13.81
CA GLU A 48 18.49 -6.50 14.90
C GLU A 48 17.53 -5.43 14.39
N LEU A 49 17.97 -4.59 13.44
CA LEU A 49 17.11 -3.63 12.75
C LEU A 49 15.91 -4.30 12.09
N ARG A 50 16.15 -5.43 11.41
CA ARG A 50 15.09 -6.21 10.79
C ARG A 50 14.05 -6.67 11.82
N ASN A 51 14.50 -7.14 12.97
CA ASN A 51 13.63 -7.61 14.04
C ASN A 51 12.82 -6.45 14.67
N VAL A 52 13.45 -5.31 14.94
CA VAL A 52 12.80 -4.12 15.49
C VAL A 52 11.68 -3.64 14.57
N ILE A 53 11.97 -3.51 13.28
CA ILE A 53 11.01 -3.05 12.29
C ILE A 53 9.88 -4.07 12.08
N ALA A 54 10.20 -5.37 12.03
CA ALA A 54 9.21 -6.43 11.84
C ALA A 54 8.23 -6.59 13.02
N ARG A 55 8.63 -6.20 14.25
CA ARG A 55 7.73 -6.18 15.41
C ARG A 55 6.60 -5.16 15.25
N THR A 56 6.89 -4.02 14.64
CA THR A 56 5.92 -2.94 14.47
C THR A 56 5.12 -3.10 13.18
N ILE A 57 5.76 -3.58 12.09
CA ILE A 57 5.17 -3.66 10.76
C ILE A 57 4.86 -5.10 10.42
N GLN A 58 3.59 -5.47 10.50
CA GLN A 58 3.14 -6.86 10.28
C GLN A 58 3.05 -7.25 8.81
N ARG A 59 2.82 -6.29 7.89
CA ARG A 59 2.55 -6.53 6.47
C ARG A 59 2.93 -5.32 5.60
N GLY A 60 3.30 -5.59 4.36
CA GLY A 60 3.65 -4.58 3.36
C GLY A 60 5.03 -4.82 2.75
N LYS A 61 5.29 -4.22 1.60
CA LYS A 61 6.65 -4.08 1.07
C LYS A 61 7.27 -2.86 1.72
N VAL A 62 8.33 -3.08 2.49
CA VAL A 62 8.94 -2.07 3.34
C VAL A 62 10.39 -1.86 2.92
N ASP A 63 10.70 -0.67 2.43
CA ASP A 63 12.05 -0.24 2.10
C ASP A 63 12.58 0.66 3.24
N VAL A 64 13.72 0.26 3.80
CA VAL A 64 14.41 0.97 4.88
C VAL A 64 15.73 1.51 4.37
N PHE A 65 15.93 2.80 4.53
CA PHE A 65 17.15 3.51 4.16
C PHE A 65 17.80 4.07 5.42
N VAL A 66 19.04 3.71 5.63
CA VAL A 66 19.87 4.30 6.69
C VAL A 66 20.93 5.17 6.02
N SER A 67 20.97 6.45 6.40
CA SER A 67 22.00 7.39 6.00
C SER A 67 22.68 7.97 7.22
N VAL A 68 23.97 8.27 7.06
CA VAL A 68 24.80 8.85 8.13
C VAL A 68 25.52 10.05 7.56
N GLU A 69 25.35 11.17 8.22
CA GLU A 69 26.08 12.41 7.93
C GLU A 69 27.12 12.63 9.03
N SER A 70 28.40 12.63 8.68
CA SER A 70 29.48 13.00 9.58
C SER A 70 29.69 14.52 9.53
N GLN A 71 29.74 15.15 10.71
CA GLN A 71 30.04 16.59 10.84
C GLN A 71 31.54 16.85 10.95
N SER A 72 32.36 15.81 11.10
CA SER A 72 33.82 15.90 11.13
C SER A 72 34.43 15.57 9.77
N VAL A 73 35.53 16.23 9.43
CA VAL A 73 36.38 15.91 8.28
C VAL A 73 37.19 14.64 8.64
N GLU A 74 36.51 13.51 8.82
CA GLU A 74 37.20 12.23 8.95
C GLU A 74 37.39 11.65 7.56
N THR A 75 38.65 11.43 7.17
CA THR A 75 38.93 10.72 5.94
C THR A 75 38.63 9.25 6.14
N SER A 76 37.84 8.67 5.24
CA SER A 76 37.49 7.23 5.25
C SER A 76 38.67 6.30 5.01
N ALA A 77 39.83 6.86 4.72
CA ALA A 77 41.03 6.15 4.40
C ALA A 77 42.20 6.66 5.24
N ARG A 78 42.94 5.75 5.85
CA ARG A 78 44.18 6.01 6.59
C ARG A 78 45.36 5.45 5.83
N ILE A 79 46.48 6.20 5.86
CA ILE A 79 47.73 5.72 5.29
C ILE A 79 48.39 4.80 6.33
N ASN A 80 48.57 3.54 5.97
CA ASN A 80 49.31 2.59 6.77
C ASN A 80 50.81 2.89 6.66
N ARG A 81 51.33 3.59 7.67
CA ARG A 81 52.69 4.08 7.68
C ARG A 81 53.76 2.95 7.66
N GLU A 82 53.42 1.80 8.22
CA GLU A 82 54.37 0.66 8.25
C GLU A 82 54.45 -0.01 6.88
N VAL A 83 53.33 -0.26 6.25
CA VAL A 83 53.25 -0.80 4.88
C VAL A 83 53.90 0.17 3.89
N PHE A 84 53.62 1.46 4.03
CA PHE A 84 54.24 2.49 3.20
C PHE A 84 55.78 2.49 3.31
N ARG A 85 56.30 2.39 4.57
CA ARG A 85 57.75 2.33 4.83
C ARG A 85 58.37 1.09 4.20
N GLU A 86 57.72 -0.04 4.29
CA GLU A 86 58.20 -1.30 3.76
C GLU A 86 58.24 -1.28 2.23
N TYR A 87 57.23 -0.78 1.57
CA TYR A 87 57.24 -0.59 0.11
C TYR A 87 58.31 0.41 -0.35
N LEU A 88 58.52 1.50 0.39
CA LEU A 88 59.56 2.47 0.09
C LEU A 88 60.96 1.83 0.20
N ARG A 89 61.20 0.99 1.25
CA ARG A 89 62.44 0.25 1.39
C ARG A 89 62.67 -0.71 0.23
N GLN A 90 61.67 -1.54 -0.12
CA GLN A 90 61.73 -2.49 -1.24
C GLN A 90 62.03 -1.77 -2.59
N MET A 91 61.37 -0.63 -2.80
CA MET A 91 61.58 0.17 -4.02
C MET A 91 62.99 0.69 -4.11
N ASN A 92 63.55 1.24 -2.99
CA ASN A 92 64.92 1.74 -2.93
C ASN A 92 65.95 0.61 -3.14
N ASP A 93 65.76 -0.54 -2.50
CA ASP A 93 66.62 -1.70 -2.68
C ASP A 93 66.63 -2.18 -4.15
N THR A 94 65.47 -2.17 -4.80
CA THR A 94 65.32 -2.58 -6.19
C THR A 94 65.98 -1.60 -7.15
N LEU A 95 65.82 -0.29 -6.95
CA LEU A 95 66.48 0.76 -7.76
C LEU A 95 67.99 0.73 -7.60
N ALA A 96 68.48 0.56 -6.37
CA ALA A 96 69.91 0.42 -6.10
C ALA A 96 70.50 -0.82 -6.79
N PHE A 97 69.76 -1.97 -6.76
CA PHE A 97 70.19 -3.17 -7.48
C PHE A 97 70.23 -2.95 -9.00
N ALA A 98 69.28 -2.17 -9.56
CA ALA A 98 69.21 -1.85 -10.98
C ALA A 98 70.16 -0.71 -11.41
N GLY A 99 70.89 -0.05 -10.48
CA GLY A 99 71.75 1.08 -10.76
C GLY A 99 70.99 2.34 -11.20
N ILE A 100 69.76 2.52 -10.76
CA ILE A 100 68.92 3.64 -11.09
C ILE A 100 68.83 4.58 -9.88
N ASP A 101 68.99 5.87 -10.07
CA ASP A 101 68.78 6.85 -9.00
C ASP A 101 67.33 6.98 -8.63
N ALA A 102 67.05 7.08 -7.31
CA ALA A 102 65.70 7.19 -6.80
C ALA A 102 65.12 8.58 -7.09
N ASP A 103 64.04 8.61 -7.88
CA ASP A 103 63.20 9.78 -8.07
C ASP A 103 61.93 9.65 -7.16
N TYR A 104 61.94 10.32 -6.02
CA TYR A 104 60.86 10.26 -5.04
C TYR A 104 59.57 10.93 -5.53
N ASP A 105 59.63 11.90 -6.44
CA ASP A 105 58.48 12.53 -7.02
C ASP A 105 57.68 11.53 -7.89
N ALA A 106 58.42 10.62 -8.57
CA ALA A 106 57.80 9.53 -9.34
C ALA A 106 57.40 8.34 -8.46
N ILE A 107 58.16 8.01 -7.40
CA ILE A 107 57.96 6.83 -6.54
C ILE A 107 56.76 6.99 -5.59
N LEU A 108 56.63 8.15 -4.93
CA LEU A 108 55.57 8.38 -3.93
C LEU A 108 54.14 8.16 -4.46
N PRO A 109 53.76 8.67 -5.63
CA PRO A 109 52.44 8.40 -6.20
C PRO A 109 52.19 6.92 -6.53
N VAL A 110 53.26 6.16 -6.85
CA VAL A 110 53.19 4.73 -7.13
C VAL A 110 52.93 3.97 -5.83
N ILE A 111 53.71 4.25 -4.78
CA ILE A 111 53.55 3.59 -3.46
C ILE A 111 52.17 3.82 -2.90
N MET A 112 51.62 5.02 -3.04
CA MET A 112 50.24 5.34 -2.57
C MET A 112 49.16 4.53 -3.26
N ARG A 113 49.45 3.87 -4.39
CA ARG A 113 48.52 3.02 -5.14
C ARG A 113 48.76 1.54 -4.90
N LEU A 114 49.81 1.17 -4.17
CA LEU A 114 50.08 -0.23 -3.84
C LEU A 114 49.06 -0.77 -2.80
N PRO A 115 48.81 -2.06 -2.82
CA PRO A 115 47.86 -2.68 -1.89
C PRO A 115 48.19 -2.37 -0.42
N ASP A 116 47.16 -2.18 0.39
CA ASP A 116 47.25 -1.98 1.84
C ASP A 116 47.99 -0.70 2.32
N VAL A 117 48.51 0.13 1.42
CA VAL A 117 49.11 1.43 1.76
C VAL A 117 48.01 2.41 2.18
N VAL A 118 46.90 2.44 1.46
CA VAL A 118 45.70 3.20 1.82
C VAL A 118 44.66 2.21 2.28
N ALA A 119 44.52 2.05 3.58
CA ALA A 119 43.54 1.16 4.20
C ALA A 119 42.29 1.92 4.55
N THR A 120 41.15 1.40 4.12
CA THR A 120 39.84 1.84 4.66
C THR A 120 39.64 1.12 5.98
N GLU A 121 39.84 1.81 7.10
CA GLU A 121 39.51 1.22 8.40
C GLU A 121 37.98 1.06 8.48
N SER A 122 37.53 -0.17 8.57
CA SER A 122 36.17 -0.47 9.01
C SER A 122 36.16 -0.30 10.52
N GLU A 123 35.91 0.92 11.00
CA GLU A 123 35.70 1.16 12.42
C GLU A 123 34.49 0.31 12.87
N ALA A 124 34.69 -0.49 13.92
CA ALA A 124 33.57 -1.13 14.60
C ALA A 124 32.69 -0.03 15.22
N ILE A 125 31.39 -0.12 14.97
CA ILE A 125 30.43 0.79 15.60
C ILE A 125 30.50 0.70 17.12
N SER A 126 30.48 1.87 17.78
CA SER A 126 30.41 1.90 19.24
C SER A 126 29.03 1.43 19.72
N GLU A 127 28.94 0.97 20.99
CA GLU A 127 27.66 0.59 21.58
C GLU A 127 26.67 1.76 21.60
N GLU A 128 27.16 2.99 21.81
CA GLU A 128 26.34 4.20 21.77
C GLU A 128 25.78 4.46 20.35
N GLU A 129 26.61 4.30 19.32
CA GLU A 129 26.20 4.47 17.92
C GLU A 129 25.21 3.41 17.50
N HIS A 130 25.39 2.16 17.95
CA HIS A 130 24.45 1.08 17.74
C HIS A 130 23.10 1.36 18.42
N ALA A 131 23.11 1.79 19.69
CA ALA A 131 21.89 2.16 20.42
C ALA A 131 21.15 3.32 19.74
N ALA A 132 21.88 4.33 19.27
CA ALA A 132 21.32 5.45 18.53
C ALA A 132 20.66 5.04 17.21
N LEU A 133 21.27 4.11 16.47
CA LEU A 133 20.71 3.54 15.25
C LEU A 133 19.38 2.81 15.53
N ILE A 134 19.35 1.96 16.57
CA ILE A 134 18.13 1.25 16.98
C ILE A 134 17.03 2.23 17.39
N ALA A 135 17.35 3.23 18.22
CA ALA A 135 16.40 4.25 18.63
C ALA A 135 15.82 5.06 17.43
N ALA A 136 16.66 5.40 16.44
CA ALA A 136 16.21 6.05 15.21
C ALA A 136 15.27 5.14 14.40
N ALA A 137 15.55 3.82 14.33
CA ALA A 137 14.71 2.86 13.64
C ALA A 137 13.34 2.69 14.33
N GLU A 138 13.32 2.63 15.67
CA GLU A 138 12.09 2.58 16.46
C GLU A 138 11.24 3.82 16.27
N ALA A 139 11.87 5.02 16.29
CA ALA A 139 11.19 6.28 16.04
C ALA A 139 10.60 6.34 14.62
N ALA A 140 11.35 5.90 13.61
CA ALA A 140 10.87 5.84 12.23
C ALA A 140 9.69 4.86 12.08
N ALA A 141 9.76 3.68 12.72
CA ALA A 141 8.68 2.69 12.70
C ALA A 141 7.42 3.21 13.40
N ALA A 142 7.56 3.89 14.54
CA ALA A 142 6.45 4.52 15.25
C ALA A 142 5.79 5.63 14.44
N GLN A 143 6.57 6.46 13.75
CA GLN A 143 6.06 7.51 12.87
C GLN A 143 5.31 6.92 11.67
N LEU A 144 5.84 5.85 11.06
CA LEU A 144 5.16 5.12 10.00
C LEU A 144 3.82 4.57 10.47
N ASP A 145 3.75 3.98 11.66
CA ASP A 145 2.51 3.42 12.23
C ASP A 145 1.46 4.51 12.50
N ALA A 146 1.89 5.65 13.03
CA ALA A 146 1.03 6.82 13.21
C ALA A 146 0.50 7.35 11.88
N PHE A 147 1.35 7.46 10.85
CA PHE A 147 0.96 7.86 9.51
C PHE A 147 -0.08 6.89 8.91
N ARG A 148 0.17 5.59 8.98
CA ARG A 148 -0.75 4.55 8.51
C ARG A 148 -2.12 4.62 9.20
N THR A 149 -2.13 4.95 10.48
CA THR A 149 -3.37 5.09 11.26
C THR A 149 -4.16 6.32 10.79
N GLN A 150 -3.49 7.45 10.60
CA GLN A 150 -4.12 8.67 10.10
C GLN A 150 -4.66 8.51 8.67
N GLU A 151 -3.86 7.95 7.77
CA GLU A 151 -4.27 7.69 6.39
C GLU A 151 -5.42 6.67 6.34
N GLY A 152 -5.36 5.62 7.16
CA GLY A 152 -6.44 4.64 7.29
C GLY A 152 -7.78 5.26 7.68
N ALA A 153 -7.78 6.21 8.59
CA ALA A 153 -8.98 6.93 8.98
C ALA A 153 -9.58 7.74 7.81
N ILE A 154 -8.74 8.39 7.00
CA ILE A 154 -9.18 9.15 5.81
C ILE A 154 -9.77 8.19 4.76
N LEU A 155 -9.10 7.06 4.51
CA LEU A 155 -9.58 6.04 3.58
C LEU A 155 -10.95 5.49 3.99
N ILE A 156 -11.13 5.17 5.26
CA ILE A 156 -12.42 4.66 5.77
C ILE A 156 -13.52 5.72 5.61
N ALA A 157 -13.25 6.98 5.90
CA ALA A 157 -14.23 8.06 5.71
C ALA A 157 -14.68 8.16 4.24
N ASP A 158 -13.75 8.09 3.28
CA ASP A 158 -14.08 8.09 1.85
C ASP A 158 -14.91 6.85 1.45
N LEU A 159 -14.53 5.66 1.92
CA LEU A 159 -15.27 4.43 1.65
C LEU A 159 -16.72 4.50 2.17
N LEU A 160 -16.92 4.98 3.40
CA LEU A 160 -18.24 5.14 4.00
C LEU A 160 -19.10 6.12 3.23
N ARG A 161 -18.52 7.22 2.74
CA ARG A 161 -19.21 8.17 1.85
C ARG A 161 -19.67 7.53 0.55
N ARG A 162 -18.84 6.66 -0.06
CA ARG A 162 -19.21 5.95 -1.29
C ARG A 162 -20.32 4.93 -1.04
N VAL A 163 -20.29 4.23 0.09
CA VAL A 163 -21.40 3.36 0.50
C VAL A 163 -22.71 4.14 0.66
N GLU A 164 -22.65 5.35 1.23
CA GLU A 164 -23.81 6.24 1.34
C GLU A 164 -24.37 6.64 -0.02
N LEU A 165 -23.48 6.98 -1.00
CA LEU A 165 -23.91 7.28 -2.38
C LEU A 165 -24.60 6.07 -3.04
N ILE A 166 -24.10 4.85 -2.83
CA ILE A 166 -24.73 3.65 -3.35
C ILE A 166 -26.15 3.50 -2.75
N GLU A 167 -26.33 3.74 -1.46
CA GLU A 167 -27.65 3.70 -0.82
C GLU A 167 -28.59 4.78 -1.36
N GLN A 168 -28.09 6.00 -1.58
CA GLN A 168 -28.88 7.07 -2.18
C GLN A 168 -29.35 6.69 -3.59
N TYR A 169 -28.45 6.18 -4.45
CA TYR A 169 -28.84 5.73 -5.78
C TYR A 169 -29.82 4.56 -5.77
N ARG A 170 -29.71 3.62 -4.81
CA ARG A 170 -30.68 2.55 -4.59
C ARG A 170 -32.05 3.11 -4.25
N ASP A 171 -32.13 4.13 -3.40
CA ASP A 171 -33.41 4.73 -3.01
C ASP A 171 -34.03 5.55 -4.15
N GLU A 172 -33.20 6.18 -5.00
CA GLU A 172 -33.66 6.86 -6.23
C GLU A 172 -34.28 5.89 -7.26
N VAL A 173 -34.06 4.58 -7.17
CA VAL A 173 -34.68 3.57 -8.04
C VAL A 173 -36.19 3.44 -7.79
N VAL A 174 -36.66 3.66 -6.57
CA VAL A 174 -38.04 3.37 -6.14
C VAL A 174 -39.14 4.01 -7.00
N PRO A 175 -39.08 5.32 -7.35
CA PRO A 175 -40.10 5.94 -8.21
C PRO A 175 -40.11 5.35 -9.62
N PHE A 176 -38.97 5.00 -10.19
CA PHE A 176 -38.89 4.43 -11.54
C PHE A 176 -39.39 2.97 -11.58
N GLU A 177 -39.19 2.21 -10.50
CA GLU A 177 -39.69 0.85 -10.37
C GLU A 177 -41.25 0.81 -10.43
N LYS A 178 -41.90 1.71 -9.68
CA LYS A 178 -43.37 1.85 -9.72
C LYS A 178 -43.87 2.26 -11.10
N ALA A 179 -43.29 3.31 -11.70
CA ALA A 179 -43.66 3.77 -13.03
C ALA A 179 -43.46 2.70 -14.11
N ARG A 180 -42.39 1.93 -14.03
CA ARG A 180 -42.09 0.81 -14.93
C ARG A 180 -43.18 -0.25 -14.93
N THR A 181 -43.64 -0.67 -13.75
CA THR A 181 -44.68 -1.70 -13.58
C THR A 181 -45.95 -1.29 -14.28
N GLU A 182 -46.41 -0.06 -14.08
CA GLU A 182 -47.60 0.50 -14.74
C GLU A 182 -47.42 0.60 -16.26
N THR A 183 -46.24 1.08 -16.72
CA THR A 183 -45.94 1.21 -18.15
C THR A 183 -45.93 -0.17 -18.84
N ILE A 184 -45.36 -1.18 -18.23
CA ILE A 184 -45.34 -2.55 -18.77
C ILE A 184 -46.76 -3.12 -18.84
N ARG A 185 -47.54 -2.96 -17.77
CA ARG A 185 -48.95 -3.44 -17.72
C ARG A 185 -49.77 -2.80 -18.84
N THR A 186 -49.72 -1.46 -18.98
CA THR A 186 -50.45 -0.75 -20.03
C THR A 186 -50.02 -1.20 -21.42
N ARG A 187 -48.72 -1.33 -21.70
CA ARG A 187 -48.22 -1.78 -22.98
C ARG A 187 -48.66 -3.19 -23.35
N ILE A 188 -48.71 -4.13 -22.37
CA ILE A 188 -49.18 -5.50 -22.60
C ILE A 188 -50.64 -5.46 -22.96
N LEU A 189 -51.48 -4.74 -22.20
CA LEU A 189 -52.94 -4.63 -22.44
C LEU A 189 -53.24 -3.98 -23.79
N ASP A 190 -52.54 -2.92 -24.16
CA ASP A 190 -52.69 -2.21 -25.46
C ASP A 190 -52.30 -3.11 -26.62
N ASN A 191 -51.27 -3.93 -26.47
CA ASN A 191 -50.85 -4.87 -27.53
C ASN A 191 -51.84 -6.03 -27.68
N LEU A 192 -52.41 -6.53 -26.57
CA LEU A 192 -53.44 -7.57 -26.58
C LEU A 192 -54.74 -7.06 -27.22
N ALA A 193 -55.10 -5.80 -26.94
CA ALA A 193 -56.32 -5.21 -27.54
C ALA A 193 -56.26 -5.08 -29.07
N LYS A 194 -55.06 -5.11 -29.68
CA LYS A 194 -54.86 -5.09 -31.15
C LYS A 194 -54.96 -6.46 -31.81
N LEU A 195 -55.02 -7.54 -31.03
CA LEU A 195 -55.11 -8.91 -31.55
C LEU A 195 -56.59 -9.26 -31.81
N PRO A 196 -56.90 -9.90 -32.93
CA PRO A 196 -58.27 -10.32 -33.29
C PRO A 196 -58.62 -11.68 -32.60
N VAL A 197 -58.25 -11.83 -31.34
CA VAL A 197 -58.43 -13.07 -30.57
C VAL A 197 -59.04 -12.77 -29.20
N GLU A 198 -59.95 -13.60 -28.76
CA GLU A 198 -60.50 -13.51 -27.40
C GLU A 198 -59.45 -13.94 -26.38
N VAL A 199 -59.07 -13.04 -25.50
CA VAL A 199 -57.99 -13.24 -24.51
C VAL A 199 -58.58 -13.85 -23.22
N ASP A 200 -58.06 -15.00 -22.79
CA ASP A 200 -58.36 -15.56 -21.48
C ASP A 200 -57.74 -14.69 -20.38
N ARG A 201 -58.60 -13.95 -19.66
CA ARG A 201 -58.18 -13.00 -18.62
C ARG A 201 -57.45 -13.67 -17.47
N ASN A 202 -57.85 -14.86 -17.05
CA ASN A 202 -57.22 -15.55 -15.93
C ASN A 202 -55.77 -15.96 -16.27
N ARG A 203 -55.62 -16.49 -17.48
CA ARG A 203 -54.29 -16.83 -17.98
C ARG A 203 -53.40 -15.59 -18.16
N LEU A 204 -53.94 -14.50 -18.67
CA LEU A 204 -53.25 -13.24 -18.77
C LEU A 204 -52.73 -12.70 -17.42
N GLU A 205 -53.59 -12.74 -16.40
CA GLU A 205 -53.20 -12.32 -15.05
C GLU A 205 -52.09 -13.18 -14.46
N GLN A 206 -52.16 -14.50 -14.63
CA GLN A 206 -51.11 -15.41 -14.19
C GLN A 206 -49.76 -15.14 -14.90
N GLU A 207 -49.77 -14.99 -16.20
CA GLU A 207 -48.54 -14.69 -16.97
C GLU A 207 -47.99 -13.29 -16.64
N MET A 208 -48.86 -12.30 -16.37
CA MET A 208 -48.44 -10.98 -15.90
C MET A 208 -47.79 -11.02 -14.52
N ILE A 209 -48.36 -11.73 -13.58
CA ILE A 209 -47.74 -11.91 -12.24
C ILE A 209 -46.37 -12.53 -12.39
N PHE A 210 -46.25 -13.65 -13.12
CA PHE A 210 -44.98 -14.32 -13.37
C PHE A 210 -43.92 -13.40 -14.06
N TYR A 211 -44.36 -12.58 -15.01
CA TYR A 211 -43.46 -11.62 -15.68
C TYR A 211 -43.02 -10.50 -14.76
N LEU A 212 -43.93 -9.96 -13.92
CA LEU A 212 -43.61 -8.92 -12.93
C LEU A 212 -42.66 -9.44 -11.83
N GLU A 213 -42.85 -10.68 -11.36
CA GLU A 213 -41.94 -11.33 -10.41
C GLU A 213 -40.49 -11.44 -10.96
N LYS A 214 -40.35 -11.77 -12.24
CA LYS A 214 -39.02 -11.80 -12.89
C LYS A 214 -38.31 -10.44 -12.93
N LEU A 215 -39.06 -9.35 -12.88
CA LEU A 215 -38.56 -8.00 -12.91
C LEU A 215 -38.41 -7.40 -11.50
N ASP A 216 -38.90 -8.08 -10.49
CA ASP A 216 -38.82 -7.60 -9.11
C ASP A 216 -37.37 -7.54 -8.63
N ILE A 217 -37.00 -6.41 -8.05
CA ILE A 217 -35.67 -6.11 -7.51
C ILE A 217 -35.71 -5.83 -6.00
N THR A 218 -36.83 -6.17 -5.36
CA THR A 218 -37.04 -5.91 -3.91
C THR A 218 -36.00 -6.68 -3.08
N GLU A 219 -35.74 -7.93 -3.42
CA GLU A 219 -34.80 -8.79 -2.72
C GLU A 219 -33.38 -8.21 -2.82
N GLU A 220 -32.95 -7.79 -4.02
CA GLU A 220 -31.65 -7.20 -4.25
C GLU A 220 -31.45 -5.89 -3.48
N LYS A 221 -32.48 -5.04 -3.41
CA LYS A 221 -32.45 -3.81 -2.60
C LYS A 221 -32.26 -4.10 -1.12
N VAL A 222 -33.00 -5.10 -0.58
CA VAL A 222 -32.87 -5.51 0.83
C VAL A 222 -31.50 -6.10 1.12
N ARG A 223 -31.00 -6.99 0.27
CA ARG A 223 -29.68 -7.59 0.40
C ARG A 223 -28.58 -6.53 0.31
N LEU A 224 -28.65 -5.61 -0.65
CA LEU A 224 -27.72 -4.50 -0.78
C LEU A 224 -27.69 -3.63 0.47
N THR A 225 -28.87 -3.33 1.05
CA THR A 225 -28.99 -2.60 2.32
C THR A 225 -28.24 -3.31 3.45
N ASN A 226 -28.44 -4.61 3.57
CA ASN A 226 -27.79 -5.41 4.61
C ASN A 226 -26.26 -5.44 4.41
N HIS A 227 -25.77 -5.55 3.17
CA HIS A 227 -24.36 -5.51 2.87
C HIS A 227 -23.75 -4.14 3.16
N CYS A 228 -24.43 -3.04 2.83
CA CYS A 228 -23.98 -1.69 3.17
C CYS A 228 -23.88 -1.48 4.70
N LYS A 229 -24.88 -1.96 5.45
CA LYS A 229 -24.86 -1.93 6.93
C LYS A 229 -23.68 -2.73 7.47
N TYR A 230 -23.50 -3.96 7.00
CA TYR A 230 -22.42 -4.82 7.44
C TYR A 230 -21.03 -4.26 7.08
N PHE A 231 -20.90 -3.61 5.92
CA PHE A 231 -19.68 -2.90 5.53
C PHE A 231 -19.31 -1.83 6.56
N ARG A 232 -20.29 -1.01 7.02
CA ARG A 232 -20.06 0.01 8.05
C ARG A 232 -19.65 -0.60 9.40
N GLU A 233 -20.29 -1.67 9.81
CA GLU A 233 -19.99 -2.37 11.06
C GLU A 233 -18.53 -2.89 11.07
N VAL A 234 -18.11 -3.53 9.98
CA VAL A 234 -16.74 -4.04 9.82
C VAL A 234 -15.74 -2.91 9.75
N ALA A 235 -16.02 -1.83 9.02
CA ALA A 235 -15.16 -0.66 8.90
C ALA A 235 -14.95 0.07 10.24
N ALA A 236 -15.91 0.03 11.15
CA ALA A 236 -15.85 0.70 12.45
C ALA A 236 -15.08 -0.08 13.52
N GLY A 237 -15.02 -1.41 13.47
CA GLY A 237 -14.64 -2.21 14.63
C GLY A 237 -13.51 -3.23 14.45
N GLU A 238 -13.15 -3.66 13.28
CA GLU A 238 -12.25 -4.79 13.09
C GLU A 238 -10.84 -4.38 12.68
N GLU A 239 -9.82 -4.96 13.33
CA GLU A 239 -8.44 -4.92 12.84
C GLU A 239 -8.27 -5.91 11.68
N GLY A 240 -7.50 -5.53 10.66
CA GLY A 240 -7.32 -6.38 9.48
C GLY A 240 -8.57 -6.48 8.59
N ALA A 241 -9.42 -5.47 8.62
CA ALA A 241 -10.73 -5.46 7.95
C ALA A 241 -10.66 -5.52 6.42
N GLY A 242 -9.52 -5.19 5.79
CA GLY A 242 -9.42 -5.00 4.34
C GLY A 242 -9.93 -6.18 3.51
N ARG A 243 -9.54 -7.42 3.85
CA ARG A 243 -10.03 -8.62 3.13
C ARG A 243 -11.54 -8.80 3.26
N LYS A 244 -12.08 -8.59 4.46
CA LYS A 244 -13.51 -8.75 4.76
C LYS A 244 -14.35 -7.70 4.05
N LEU A 245 -13.91 -6.43 4.08
CA LEU A 245 -14.50 -5.33 3.31
C LEU A 245 -14.50 -5.62 1.80
N GLY A 246 -13.42 -6.22 1.29
CA GLY A 246 -13.33 -6.66 -0.11
C GLY A 246 -14.39 -7.71 -0.47
N PHE A 247 -14.63 -8.70 0.39
CA PHE A 247 -15.68 -9.68 0.19
C PHE A 247 -17.08 -9.06 0.24
N ILE A 248 -17.33 -8.16 1.20
CA ILE A 248 -18.62 -7.46 1.28
C ILE A 248 -18.84 -6.62 0.01
N ALA A 249 -17.83 -5.91 -0.48
CA ALA A 249 -17.91 -5.16 -1.73
C ALA A 249 -18.21 -6.07 -2.96
N GLN A 250 -17.71 -7.31 -2.98
CA GLN A 250 -18.06 -8.28 -4.01
C GLN A 250 -19.54 -8.68 -3.95
N GLU A 251 -20.08 -8.95 -2.75
CA GLU A 251 -21.50 -9.27 -2.59
C GLU A 251 -22.40 -8.06 -2.96
N MET A 252 -22.02 -6.83 -2.55
CA MET A 252 -22.69 -5.61 -3.03
C MET A 252 -22.73 -5.56 -4.58
N GLY A 253 -21.63 -5.93 -5.22
CA GLY A 253 -21.54 -5.98 -6.67
C GLY A 253 -22.47 -7.01 -7.32
N ARG A 254 -22.67 -8.15 -6.69
CA ARG A 254 -23.64 -9.16 -7.14
C ARG A 254 -25.07 -8.62 -7.14
N GLU A 255 -25.46 -7.98 -6.04
CA GLU A 255 -26.81 -7.41 -5.93
C GLU A 255 -27.03 -6.27 -6.93
N ILE A 256 -26.07 -5.36 -7.10
CA ILE A 256 -26.14 -4.27 -8.08
C ILE A 256 -26.21 -4.83 -9.52
N ASN A 257 -25.46 -5.89 -9.84
CA ASN A 257 -25.49 -6.53 -11.16
C ASN A 257 -26.86 -7.18 -11.43
N THR A 258 -27.44 -7.87 -10.44
CA THR A 258 -28.75 -8.51 -10.55
C THR A 258 -29.84 -7.45 -10.71
N MET A 259 -29.80 -6.35 -9.96
CA MET A 259 -30.68 -5.19 -10.18
C MET A 259 -30.60 -4.69 -11.62
N GLY A 260 -29.38 -4.53 -12.16
CA GLY A 260 -29.18 -4.09 -13.54
C GLY A 260 -29.73 -5.07 -14.58
N SER A 261 -29.60 -6.37 -14.36
CA SER A 261 -30.11 -7.40 -15.29
C SER A 261 -31.64 -7.53 -15.28
N LYS A 262 -32.26 -7.32 -14.12
CA LYS A 262 -33.73 -7.32 -13.97
C LYS A 262 -34.38 -5.98 -14.36
N ALA A 263 -33.63 -4.86 -14.28
CA ALA A 263 -34.14 -3.54 -14.59
C ALA A 263 -34.18 -3.30 -16.11
N ASN A 264 -35.37 -3.39 -16.69
CA ASN A 264 -35.62 -3.05 -18.09
C ASN A 264 -36.21 -1.62 -18.21
N GLU A 265 -35.46 -0.64 -17.62
CA GLU A 265 -35.85 0.76 -17.58
C GLU A 265 -34.59 1.65 -17.58
N SER A 266 -34.55 2.68 -18.41
CA SER A 266 -33.32 3.47 -18.69
C SER A 266 -32.79 4.21 -17.45
N ASN A 267 -33.67 4.84 -16.66
CA ASN A 267 -33.23 5.59 -15.49
C ASN A 267 -32.69 4.68 -14.41
N ILE A 268 -33.29 3.48 -14.22
CA ILE A 268 -32.74 2.48 -13.31
C ILE A 268 -31.37 2.00 -13.79
N GLN A 269 -31.17 1.81 -15.10
CA GLN A 269 -29.88 1.43 -15.66
C GLN A 269 -28.81 2.50 -15.41
N ILE A 270 -29.16 3.79 -15.53
CA ILE A 270 -28.24 4.88 -15.22
C ILE A 270 -27.83 4.85 -13.74
N LEU A 271 -28.79 4.64 -12.83
CA LEU A 271 -28.52 4.53 -11.38
C LEU A 271 -27.64 3.31 -11.06
N VAL A 272 -27.89 2.18 -11.70
CA VAL A 272 -27.04 0.98 -11.58
C VAL A 272 -25.60 1.27 -12.04
N VAL A 273 -25.41 2.00 -13.13
CA VAL A 273 -24.06 2.40 -13.58
C VAL A 273 -23.38 3.30 -12.55
N LYS A 274 -24.09 4.26 -11.97
CA LYS A 274 -23.55 5.12 -10.90
C LYS A 274 -23.17 4.30 -9.66
N MET A 275 -24.01 3.36 -9.25
CA MET A 275 -23.68 2.43 -8.12
C MET A 275 -22.45 1.59 -8.42
N LYS A 276 -22.30 1.09 -9.65
CA LYS A 276 -21.12 0.33 -10.07
C LYS A 276 -19.85 1.17 -10.03
N ASP A 277 -19.90 2.42 -10.50
CA ASP A 277 -18.78 3.33 -10.48
C ASP A 277 -18.28 3.59 -9.05
N GLU A 278 -19.18 3.88 -8.11
CA GLU A 278 -18.80 4.04 -6.71
C GLU A 278 -18.27 2.73 -6.09
N LEU A 279 -18.84 1.59 -6.47
CA LEU A 279 -18.38 0.28 -5.98
C LEU A 279 -16.97 -0.08 -6.48
N GLU A 280 -16.64 0.22 -7.74
CA GLU A 280 -15.27 -0.02 -8.25
C GLU A 280 -14.24 0.84 -7.49
N LYS A 281 -14.56 2.09 -7.19
CA LYS A 281 -13.71 2.95 -6.35
C LYS A 281 -13.53 2.35 -4.94
N ILE A 282 -14.59 1.76 -4.35
CA ILE A 282 -14.51 1.04 -3.07
C ILE A 282 -13.55 -0.15 -3.20
N LYS A 283 -13.70 -0.98 -4.22
CA LYS A 283 -12.87 -2.18 -4.42
C LYS A 283 -11.38 -1.84 -4.58
N GLU A 284 -11.07 -0.78 -5.29
CA GLU A 284 -9.69 -0.30 -5.47
C GLU A 284 -9.09 0.17 -4.13
N GLN A 285 -9.81 0.95 -3.37
CA GLN A 285 -9.31 1.51 -2.11
C GLN A 285 -9.21 0.48 -0.97
N VAL A 286 -10.12 -0.49 -0.92
CA VAL A 286 -10.08 -1.57 0.08
C VAL A 286 -8.78 -2.39 -0.02
N LEU A 287 -8.15 -2.47 -1.19
CA LEU A 287 -6.85 -3.12 -1.35
C LEU A 287 -5.72 -2.45 -0.57
N ASN A 288 -5.88 -1.17 -0.21
CA ASN A 288 -4.90 -0.39 0.55
C ASN A 288 -5.16 -0.43 2.07
N ILE A 289 -6.14 -1.19 2.53
CA ILE A 289 -6.50 -1.36 3.93
C ILE A 289 -5.84 -2.61 4.50
N LEU A 290 -5.17 -2.44 5.67
CA LEU A 290 -4.62 -3.53 6.47
C LEU A 290 -5.72 -4.33 7.14
#